data_0f93b86f2b031e38aaae1328645a560e
#
_entry.id   0f93b86f2b031e38aaae1328645a560e
#
_cell.length_a   1.000
_cell.length_b   1.000
_cell.length_c   1.000
_cell.angle_alpha   90.00
_cell.angle_beta   90.00
_cell.angle_gamma   90.00
#
_symmetry.space_group_name_H-M   'P 1'
#
loop_
_entity.id
_entity.type
_entity.pdbx_description
1 polymer ?
#
loop_
_entity_poly.entity_id
_entity_poly.type
_entity_poly.pdbx_seq_one_letter_code
_entity_poly.pdbx_strand_id
1 'polypeptide(L)'
;MKIPHIPVLLKEVIDSFKGVGDGYFVDCTLGYGGHSKEMLKQYPNIQHIGIDRDDEALEFSKDRLSQYSHRSRLYKGTFANILPTLEESPIVGVLADFGVSSLQLDKKERGFAFDSDTLDMRMDASAKLSAYNVVNEYSKERLEYILDNYGEVRAYKRVASAIVEARASSPISSAKELTQIALSVLPQGGKIHPATLMFQAIRIEVNSELQEIEGLLDALENRHYKDEVVSLISFHSLEDRLVKNRFKKWTKKCICDSHAIRCTCSRDNDIGKALSSKPIVASKEELKINPRSRSAKLRSFRFNANR
;
A
#
# COMPACT_ATOMS: atom_id res chain seq x y z
N MET A 1 -8.84 1.72 -25.57
CA MET A 1 -8.70 0.73 -24.47
C MET A 1 -9.81 0.94 -23.44
N LYS A 2 -10.50 -0.12 -23.00
CA LYS A 2 -11.41 -0.01 -21.85
C LYS A 2 -10.57 0.33 -20.63
N ILE A 3 -10.90 1.40 -19.89
CA ILE A 3 -10.23 1.76 -18.64
C ILE A 3 -10.55 0.67 -17.64
N PRO A 4 -9.57 -0.15 -17.20
CA PRO A 4 -9.87 -1.35 -16.42
C PRO A 4 -10.24 -1.05 -14.97
N HIS A 5 -10.07 0.19 -14.48
CA HIS A 5 -10.22 0.47 -13.06
C HIS A 5 -10.59 1.93 -12.76
N ILE A 6 -11.49 2.12 -11.80
CA ILE A 6 -11.80 3.41 -11.18
C ILE A 6 -10.87 3.55 -9.96
N PRO A 7 -10.06 4.62 -9.85
CA PRO A 7 -9.22 4.85 -8.68
C PRO A 7 -10.04 4.91 -7.39
N VAL A 8 -9.54 4.29 -6.33
CA VAL A 8 -10.21 4.24 -5.03
C VAL A 8 -10.18 5.61 -4.37
N LEU A 9 -11.32 6.08 -3.83
CA LEU A 9 -11.42 7.37 -3.13
C LEU A 9 -10.90 8.55 -3.98
N LEU A 10 -11.10 8.50 -5.30
CA LEU A 10 -10.52 9.48 -6.23
C LEU A 10 -10.83 10.92 -5.84
N LYS A 11 -12.10 11.21 -5.54
CA LYS A 11 -12.53 12.55 -5.15
C LYS A 11 -11.87 13.00 -3.86
N GLU A 12 -11.86 12.14 -2.86
CA GLU A 12 -11.31 12.41 -1.53
C GLU A 12 -9.79 12.62 -1.58
N VAL A 13 -9.09 11.86 -2.44
CA VAL A 13 -7.66 12.07 -2.72
C VAL A 13 -7.44 13.45 -3.32
N ILE A 14 -8.13 13.78 -4.40
CA ILE A 14 -7.99 15.10 -5.06
C ILE A 14 -8.32 16.23 -4.08
N ASP A 15 -9.39 16.08 -3.31
CA ASP A 15 -9.81 17.08 -2.31
C ASP A 15 -8.77 17.27 -1.20
N SER A 16 -8.00 16.25 -0.85
CA SER A 16 -6.95 16.34 0.17
C SER A 16 -5.78 17.26 -0.24
N PHE A 17 -5.56 17.43 -1.55
CA PHE A 17 -4.51 18.28 -2.10
C PHE A 17 -4.99 19.71 -2.42
N LYS A 18 -6.20 20.09 -2.03
CA LYS A 18 -6.66 21.48 -2.23
C LYS A 18 -5.76 22.49 -1.53
N GLY A 19 -5.34 23.50 -2.29
CA GLY A 19 -4.49 24.58 -1.78
C GLY A 19 -3.01 24.23 -1.69
N VAL A 20 -2.55 23.12 -2.29
CA VAL A 20 -1.11 22.90 -2.52
C VAL A 20 -0.60 23.89 -3.57
N GLY A 21 0.64 24.37 -3.41
CA GLY A 21 1.30 25.27 -4.33
C GLY A 21 1.81 24.57 -5.59
N ASP A 22 2.55 25.33 -6.40
CA ASP A 22 3.27 24.78 -7.55
C ASP A 22 4.48 23.96 -7.08
N GLY A 23 4.75 22.84 -7.76
CA GLY A 23 5.84 21.93 -7.40
C GLY A 23 5.59 20.52 -7.90
N TYR A 24 6.26 19.56 -7.28
CA TYR A 24 6.17 18.15 -7.64
C TYR A 24 5.11 17.42 -6.82
N PHE A 25 4.24 16.69 -7.51
CA PHE A 25 3.35 15.70 -6.94
C PHE A 25 3.93 14.30 -7.22
N VAL A 26 4.14 13.51 -6.18
CA VAL A 26 4.68 12.16 -6.26
C VAL A 26 3.58 11.15 -6.01
N ASP A 27 3.29 10.31 -7.00
CA ASP A 27 2.43 9.13 -6.87
C ASP A 27 3.34 7.90 -6.66
N CYS A 28 3.42 7.44 -5.41
CA CYS A 28 4.29 6.35 -5.00
C CYS A 28 3.81 4.96 -5.46
N THR A 29 2.57 4.88 -5.93
CA THR A 29 1.89 3.64 -6.33
C THR A 29 1.11 3.91 -7.61
N LEU A 30 1.85 4.26 -8.67
CA LEU A 30 1.30 4.77 -9.92
C LEU A 30 0.20 3.87 -10.51
N GLY A 31 0.40 2.54 -10.46
CA GLY A 31 -0.50 1.57 -11.04
C GLY A 31 -0.83 1.94 -12.49
N TYR A 32 -2.12 2.10 -12.77
CA TYR A 32 -2.58 2.56 -14.09
C TYR A 32 -2.64 4.09 -14.26
N GLY A 33 -2.06 4.85 -13.35
CA GLY A 33 -2.01 6.32 -13.42
C GLY A 33 -3.38 6.99 -13.29
N GLY A 34 -4.33 6.36 -12.61
CA GLY A 34 -5.69 6.89 -12.48
C GLY A 34 -5.76 8.15 -11.64
N HIS A 35 -5.19 8.12 -10.43
CA HIS A 35 -5.06 9.29 -9.56
C HIS A 35 -4.19 10.36 -10.21
N SER A 36 -3.01 9.96 -10.73
CA SER A 36 -2.06 10.85 -11.40
C SER A 36 -2.68 11.61 -12.56
N LYS A 37 -3.48 10.94 -13.40
CA LYS A 37 -4.17 11.59 -14.53
C LYS A 37 -5.13 12.68 -14.06
N GLU A 38 -5.92 12.42 -13.02
CA GLU A 38 -6.87 13.41 -12.50
C GLU A 38 -6.15 14.54 -11.78
N MET A 39 -5.05 14.27 -11.04
CA MET A 39 -4.19 15.31 -10.46
C MET A 39 -3.62 16.22 -11.53
N LEU A 40 -3.03 15.68 -12.59
CA LEU A 40 -2.49 16.44 -13.70
C LEU A 40 -3.54 17.28 -14.44
N LYS A 41 -4.77 16.79 -14.51
CA LYS A 41 -5.89 17.53 -15.12
C LYS A 41 -6.34 18.69 -14.25
N GLN A 42 -6.46 18.49 -12.94
CA GLN A 42 -7.00 19.51 -12.03
C GLN A 42 -5.97 20.55 -11.59
N TYR A 43 -4.69 20.20 -11.59
CA TYR A 43 -3.58 21.05 -11.17
C TYR A 43 -2.62 21.29 -12.34
N PRO A 44 -2.87 22.31 -13.19
CA PRO A 44 -2.10 22.51 -14.43
C PRO A 44 -0.63 22.86 -14.21
N ASN A 45 -0.28 23.41 -13.05
CA ASN A 45 1.08 23.87 -12.75
C ASN A 45 1.94 22.81 -12.02
N ILE A 46 1.38 21.69 -11.57
CA ILE A 46 2.19 20.67 -10.92
C ILE A 46 3.03 19.89 -11.93
N GLN A 47 4.24 19.52 -11.51
CA GLN A 47 5.05 18.48 -12.13
C GLN A 47 4.71 17.15 -11.47
N HIS A 48 4.75 16.06 -12.21
CA HIS A 48 4.36 14.74 -11.71
C HIS A 48 5.53 13.77 -11.73
N ILE A 49 5.64 13.00 -10.66
CA ILE A 49 6.53 11.85 -10.54
C ILE A 49 5.68 10.65 -10.19
N GLY A 50 5.72 9.62 -11.04
CA GLY A 50 5.05 8.33 -10.80
C GLY A 50 6.06 7.25 -10.50
N ILE A 51 5.85 6.49 -9.44
CA ILE A 51 6.72 5.39 -9.04
C ILE A 51 5.90 4.10 -9.07
N ASP A 52 6.42 3.06 -9.69
CA ASP A 52 5.87 1.71 -9.59
C ASP A 52 6.98 0.67 -9.71
N ARG A 53 6.80 -0.48 -9.08
CA ARG A 53 7.71 -1.63 -9.19
C ARG A 53 7.34 -2.57 -10.34
N ASP A 54 6.11 -2.47 -10.85
CA ASP A 54 5.57 -3.32 -11.91
C ASP A 54 5.80 -2.67 -13.28
N ASP A 55 6.61 -3.28 -14.13
CA ASP A 55 6.91 -2.81 -15.50
C ASP A 55 5.63 -2.64 -16.32
N GLU A 56 4.67 -3.54 -16.16
CA GLU A 56 3.41 -3.49 -16.91
C GLU A 56 2.56 -2.28 -16.52
N ALA A 57 2.55 -1.93 -15.23
CA ALA A 57 1.89 -0.73 -14.73
C ALA A 57 2.54 0.54 -15.29
N LEU A 58 3.87 0.59 -15.33
CA LEU A 58 4.62 1.72 -15.87
C LEU A 58 4.37 1.93 -17.36
N GLU A 59 4.40 0.85 -18.15
CA GLU A 59 4.15 0.92 -19.59
C GLU A 59 2.73 1.42 -19.89
N PHE A 60 1.73 0.85 -19.22
CA PHE A 60 0.34 1.30 -19.35
C PHE A 60 0.17 2.79 -18.96
N SER A 61 0.77 3.20 -17.85
CA SER A 61 0.66 4.56 -17.37
C SER A 61 1.39 5.57 -18.25
N LYS A 62 2.49 5.18 -18.88
CA LYS A 62 3.19 5.99 -19.87
C LYS A 62 2.25 6.37 -21.04
N ASP A 63 1.54 5.40 -21.57
CA ASP A 63 0.54 5.64 -22.63
C ASP A 63 -0.61 6.50 -22.14
N ARG A 64 -1.16 6.18 -20.97
CA ARG A 64 -2.30 6.89 -20.38
C ARG A 64 -2.00 8.35 -20.06
N LEU A 65 -0.76 8.65 -19.66
CA LEU A 65 -0.30 9.99 -19.30
C LEU A 65 0.42 10.71 -20.46
N SER A 66 0.42 10.16 -21.67
CA SER A 66 1.17 10.67 -22.82
C SER A 66 0.93 12.16 -23.11
N GLN A 67 -0.33 12.65 -22.97
CA GLN A 67 -0.66 14.08 -23.13
C GLN A 67 0.01 14.99 -22.08
N TYR A 68 0.48 14.43 -20.97
CA TYR A 68 1.19 15.13 -19.89
C TYR A 68 2.68 14.79 -19.82
N SER A 69 3.24 14.14 -20.85
CA SER A 69 4.64 13.67 -20.88
C SER A 69 5.65 14.80 -20.66
N HIS A 70 5.32 16.05 -21.03
CA HIS A 70 6.18 17.22 -20.82
C HIS A 70 6.34 17.61 -19.33
N ARG A 71 5.49 17.12 -18.43
CA ARG A 71 5.51 17.40 -16.99
C ARG A 71 5.27 16.15 -16.12
N SER A 72 5.51 14.95 -16.67
CA SER A 72 5.38 13.67 -15.97
C SER A 72 6.62 12.83 -16.18
N ARG A 73 7.21 12.35 -15.10
CA ARG A 73 8.35 11.43 -15.07
C ARG A 73 7.95 10.15 -14.37
N LEU A 74 8.40 9.01 -14.88
CA LEU A 74 8.08 7.70 -14.32
C LEU A 74 9.38 7.00 -13.90
N TYR A 75 9.36 6.41 -12.70
CA TYR A 75 10.49 5.70 -12.12
C TYR A 75 10.10 4.26 -11.78
N LYS A 76 10.95 3.32 -12.20
CA LYS A 76 10.80 1.91 -11.80
C LYS A 76 11.49 1.68 -10.46
N GLY A 77 10.76 1.13 -9.51
CA GLY A 77 11.27 0.73 -8.21
C GLY A 77 10.22 0.80 -7.12
N THR A 78 10.68 0.54 -5.90
CA THR A 78 9.83 0.71 -4.74
C THR A 78 9.87 2.16 -4.26
N PHE A 79 8.77 2.63 -3.72
CA PHE A 79 8.69 4.00 -3.22
C PHE A 79 9.62 4.25 -2.03
N ALA A 80 9.89 3.23 -1.20
CA ALA A 80 10.85 3.34 -0.10
C ALA A 80 12.29 3.60 -0.60
N ASN A 81 12.64 3.07 -1.77
CA ASN A 81 13.97 3.26 -2.37
C ASN A 81 14.05 4.52 -3.23
N ILE A 82 13.02 4.82 -4.01
CA ILE A 82 13.05 5.93 -4.98
C ILE A 82 12.81 7.28 -4.30
N LEU A 83 11.79 7.41 -3.43
CA LEU A 83 11.43 8.70 -2.83
C LEU A 83 12.62 9.40 -2.12
N PRO A 84 13.48 8.70 -1.35
CA PRO A 84 14.65 9.35 -0.72
C PRO A 84 15.69 9.88 -1.70
N THR A 85 15.74 9.36 -2.92
CA THR A 85 16.75 9.72 -3.94
C THR A 85 16.30 10.84 -4.89
N LEU A 86 15.02 11.24 -4.82
CA LEU A 86 14.51 12.32 -5.65
C LEU A 86 15.19 13.65 -5.30
N GLU A 87 15.73 14.33 -6.29
CA GLU A 87 16.36 15.66 -6.18
C GLU A 87 15.35 16.79 -6.47
N GLU A 88 14.22 16.45 -7.03
CA GLU A 88 13.16 17.39 -7.39
C GLU A 88 12.58 18.10 -6.17
N SER A 89 12.44 19.41 -6.25
CA SER A 89 11.97 20.28 -5.15
C SER A 89 11.27 21.52 -5.71
N PRO A 90 10.27 22.05 -5.03
CA PRO A 90 9.64 21.49 -3.82
C PRO A 90 8.68 20.33 -4.17
N ILE A 91 8.65 19.29 -3.33
CA ILE A 91 7.57 18.32 -3.37
C ILE A 91 6.40 18.92 -2.57
N VAL A 92 5.25 19.07 -3.20
CA VAL A 92 4.05 19.69 -2.62
C VAL A 92 2.99 18.66 -2.22
N GLY A 93 3.09 17.46 -2.79
CA GLY A 93 2.17 16.38 -2.46
C GLY A 93 2.74 15.00 -2.71
N VAL A 94 2.42 14.06 -1.81
CA VAL A 94 2.75 12.63 -1.95
C VAL A 94 1.48 11.81 -1.77
N LEU A 95 1.22 10.92 -2.71
CA LEU A 95 0.17 9.91 -2.66
C LEU A 95 0.77 8.52 -2.61
N ALA A 96 0.20 7.64 -1.78
CA ALA A 96 0.39 6.20 -1.93
C ALA A 96 -0.94 5.47 -1.69
N ASP A 97 -1.30 4.60 -2.64
CA ASP A 97 -2.44 3.70 -2.59
C ASP A 97 -1.91 2.28 -2.39
N PHE A 98 -1.84 1.82 -1.12
CA PHE A 98 -1.17 0.58 -0.77
C PHE A 98 -1.91 -0.65 -1.28
N GLY A 99 -1.17 -1.75 -1.47
CA GLY A 99 -1.72 -3.03 -1.88
C GLY A 99 -1.58 -3.32 -3.37
N VAL A 100 -2.41 -4.24 -3.85
CA VAL A 100 -2.33 -4.76 -5.22
C VAL A 100 -3.15 -3.95 -6.20
N SER A 101 -2.63 -3.79 -7.42
CA SER A 101 -3.39 -3.18 -8.51
C SER A 101 -4.52 -4.13 -8.97
N SER A 102 -5.55 -3.55 -9.58
CA SER A 102 -6.63 -4.36 -10.16
C SER A 102 -6.16 -5.31 -11.25
N LEU A 103 -5.12 -4.92 -12.02
CA LEU A 103 -4.52 -5.81 -13.02
C LEU A 103 -3.94 -7.07 -12.38
N GLN A 104 -3.17 -6.90 -11.30
CA GLN A 104 -2.57 -8.02 -10.58
C GLN A 104 -3.63 -8.99 -10.06
N LEU A 105 -4.78 -8.48 -9.61
CA LEU A 105 -5.91 -9.31 -9.17
C LEU A 105 -6.66 -9.97 -10.33
N ASP A 106 -6.80 -9.30 -11.47
CA ASP A 106 -7.60 -9.78 -12.61
C ASP A 106 -6.82 -10.75 -13.50
N LYS A 107 -5.48 -10.67 -13.48
CA LYS A 107 -4.60 -11.59 -14.22
C LYS A 107 -4.29 -12.83 -13.39
N LYS A 108 -4.94 -13.96 -13.76
CA LYS A 108 -4.77 -15.23 -13.03
C LYS A 108 -3.33 -15.75 -13.04
N GLU A 109 -2.57 -15.47 -14.09
CA GLU A 109 -1.14 -15.80 -14.18
C GLU A 109 -0.25 -15.10 -13.16
N ARG A 110 -0.75 -14.03 -12.49
CA ARG A 110 -0.02 -13.32 -11.43
C ARG A 110 -0.19 -13.97 -10.04
N GLY A 111 -1.08 -14.93 -9.87
CA GLY A 111 -1.23 -15.72 -8.64
C GLY A 111 -1.90 -15.01 -7.46
N PHE A 112 -2.48 -13.82 -7.64
CA PHE A 112 -3.14 -13.08 -6.54
C PHE A 112 -4.57 -13.54 -6.29
N ALA A 113 -5.27 -14.08 -7.28
CA ALA A 113 -6.64 -14.56 -7.14
C ALA A 113 -6.69 -15.98 -6.56
N PHE A 114 -7.72 -16.29 -5.77
CA PHE A 114 -7.90 -17.58 -5.11
C PHE A 114 -8.02 -18.78 -6.06
N ASP A 115 -8.42 -18.53 -7.29
CA ASP A 115 -8.64 -19.51 -8.35
C ASP A 115 -7.54 -19.50 -9.43
N SER A 116 -6.41 -18.86 -9.14
CA SER A 116 -5.26 -18.83 -10.07
C SER A 116 -4.58 -20.19 -10.15
N ASP A 117 -4.16 -20.54 -11.37
CA ASP A 117 -3.40 -21.77 -11.65
C ASP A 117 -1.90 -21.62 -11.39
N THR A 118 -1.45 -20.46 -10.93
CA THR A 118 -0.08 -20.16 -10.51
C THR A 118 -0.04 -19.73 -9.04
N LEU A 119 1.15 -19.79 -8.43
CA LEU A 119 1.39 -19.35 -7.05
C LEU A 119 2.57 -18.38 -7.03
N ASP A 120 2.38 -17.18 -7.60
CA ASP A 120 3.44 -16.19 -7.76
C ASP A 120 3.35 -15.06 -6.71
N MET A 121 2.33 -14.22 -6.78
CA MET A 121 2.05 -13.05 -5.93
C MET A 121 3.13 -11.97 -5.91
N ARG A 122 4.12 -11.99 -6.81
CA ARG A 122 5.10 -10.91 -6.91
C ARG A 122 4.48 -9.70 -7.61
N MET A 123 4.61 -8.53 -7.01
CA MET A 123 4.26 -7.26 -7.68
C MET A 123 5.32 -6.89 -8.73
N ASP A 124 6.61 -7.10 -8.40
CA ASP A 124 7.73 -7.04 -9.35
C ASP A 124 8.06 -8.45 -9.82
N ALA A 125 7.78 -8.75 -11.10
CA ALA A 125 8.03 -10.08 -11.67
C ALA A 125 9.51 -10.47 -11.69
N SER A 126 10.44 -9.51 -11.57
CA SER A 126 11.89 -9.76 -11.50
C SER A 126 12.38 -10.12 -10.08
N ALA A 127 11.55 -9.94 -9.05
CA ALA A 127 11.90 -10.29 -7.67
C ALA A 127 12.15 -11.80 -7.53
N LYS A 128 13.03 -12.19 -6.61
CA LYS A 128 13.40 -13.61 -6.42
C LYS A 128 12.38 -14.41 -5.62
N LEU A 129 11.81 -13.80 -4.58
CA LEU A 129 10.88 -14.44 -3.68
C LEU A 129 9.47 -14.42 -4.25
N SER A 130 8.87 -15.58 -4.45
CA SER A 130 7.48 -15.77 -4.87
C SER A 130 6.65 -16.43 -3.77
N ALA A 131 5.33 -16.44 -3.92
CA ALA A 131 4.45 -17.19 -3.02
C ALA A 131 4.75 -18.71 -3.06
N TYR A 132 5.19 -19.23 -4.20
CA TYR A 132 5.65 -20.60 -4.32
C TYR A 132 6.81 -20.91 -3.35
N ASN A 133 7.83 -20.04 -3.30
CA ASN A 133 8.96 -20.22 -2.39
C ASN A 133 8.51 -20.14 -0.93
N VAL A 134 7.69 -19.14 -0.58
CA VAL A 134 7.16 -18.99 0.79
C VAL A 134 6.41 -20.25 1.24
N VAL A 135 5.53 -20.77 0.41
CA VAL A 135 4.67 -21.92 0.73
C VAL A 135 5.46 -23.22 0.77
N ASN A 136 6.40 -23.43 -0.17
CA ASN A 136 7.08 -24.73 -0.32
C ASN A 136 8.41 -24.83 0.44
N GLU A 137 9.10 -23.70 0.69
CA GLU A 137 10.47 -23.72 1.21
C GLU A 137 10.59 -23.22 2.67
N TYR A 138 9.64 -22.41 3.15
CA TYR A 138 9.70 -21.86 4.52
C TYR A 138 9.50 -22.95 5.57
N SER A 139 10.22 -22.82 6.72
CA SER A 139 9.96 -23.66 7.87
C SER A 139 8.52 -23.47 8.40
N LYS A 140 8.01 -24.44 9.14
CA LYS A 140 6.69 -24.35 9.76
C LYS A 140 6.60 -23.14 10.68
N GLU A 141 7.64 -22.89 11.48
CA GLU A 141 7.72 -21.76 12.42
C GLU A 141 7.67 -20.42 11.66
N ARG A 142 8.34 -20.32 10.49
CA ARG A 142 8.28 -19.10 9.68
C ARG A 142 6.91 -18.91 9.06
N LEU A 143 6.26 -19.99 8.61
CA LEU A 143 4.87 -19.93 8.14
C LEU A 143 3.92 -19.51 9.27
N GLU A 144 4.06 -20.07 10.47
CA GLU A 144 3.28 -19.67 11.65
C GLU A 144 3.45 -18.18 11.93
N TYR A 145 4.69 -17.68 11.90
CA TYR A 145 5.00 -16.27 12.13
C TYR A 145 4.29 -15.34 11.15
N ILE A 146 4.39 -15.59 9.83
CA ILE A 146 3.76 -14.72 8.83
C ILE A 146 2.23 -14.79 8.88
N LEU A 147 1.67 -15.98 9.12
CA LEU A 147 0.22 -16.17 9.22
C LEU A 147 -0.37 -15.45 10.44
N ASP A 148 0.34 -15.45 11.57
CA ASP A 148 -0.08 -14.75 12.78
C ASP A 148 0.12 -13.23 12.65
N ASN A 149 1.34 -12.78 12.30
CA ASN A 149 1.71 -11.37 12.35
C ASN A 149 1.26 -10.56 11.12
N TYR A 150 1.20 -11.16 9.92
CA TYR A 150 0.82 -10.47 8.68
C TYR A 150 -0.61 -10.79 8.24
N GLY A 151 -1.12 -11.96 8.61
CA GLY A 151 -2.48 -12.38 8.29
C GLY A 151 -3.48 -12.15 9.42
N GLU A 152 -3.03 -12.03 10.67
CA GLU A 152 -3.91 -12.07 11.86
C GLU A 152 -4.82 -13.33 11.83
N VAL A 153 -4.29 -14.47 11.31
CA VAL A 153 -5.01 -15.75 11.14
C VAL A 153 -5.12 -16.46 12.47
N ARG A 154 -6.29 -16.49 13.10
CA ARG A 154 -6.48 -17.12 14.43
C ARG A 154 -6.03 -18.58 14.51
N ALA A 155 -6.20 -19.36 13.43
CA ALA A 155 -5.81 -20.76 13.36
C ALA A 155 -4.45 -20.98 12.68
N TYR A 156 -3.52 -20.02 12.78
CA TYR A 156 -2.26 -19.98 12.04
C TYR A 156 -1.45 -21.28 12.17
N LYS A 157 -1.38 -21.90 13.35
CA LYS A 157 -0.67 -23.18 13.56
C LYS A 157 -1.29 -24.32 12.75
N ARG A 158 -2.62 -24.38 12.69
CA ARG A 158 -3.32 -25.42 11.92
C ARG A 158 -3.11 -25.22 10.43
N VAL A 159 -3.17 -23.96 9.95
CA VAL A 159 -2.92 -23.64 8.56
C VAL A 159 -1.48 -23.97 8.16
N ALA A 160 -0.50 -23.56 8.97
CA ALA A 160 0.91 -23.88 8.72
C ALA A 160 1.15 -25.41 8.69
N SER A 161 0.57 -26.18 9.63
CA SER A 161 0.66 -27.65 9.61
C SER A 161 0.07 -28.24 8.35
N ALA A 162 -1.12 -27.78 7.93
CA ALA A 162 -1.76 -28.29 6.71
C ALA A 162 -0.95 -27.98 5.44
N ILE A 163 -0.33 -26.78 5.35
CA ILE A 163 0.59 -26.45 4.26
C ILE A 163 1.79 -27.41 4.25
N VAL A 164 2.44 -27.62 5.40
CA VAL A 164 3.61 -28.50 5.50
C VAL A 164 3.27 -29.95 5.17
N GLU A 165 2.13 -30.45 5.62
CA GLU A 165 1.63 -31.80 5.31
C GLU A 165 1.33 -31.94 3.82
N ALA A 166 0.63 -30.98 3.20
CA ALA A 166 0.29 -31.05 1.79
C ALA A 166 1.55 -31.03 0.89
N ARG A 167 2.49 -30.12 1.13
CA ARG A 167 3.72 -30.02 0.33
C ARG A 167 4.68 -31.20 0.48
N ALA A 168 4.57 -31.96 1.59
CA ALA A 168 5.37 -33.19 1.78
C ALA A 168 5.00 -34.28 0.77
N SER A 169 3.78 -34.29 0.25
CA SER A 169 3.31 -35.24 -0.77
C SER A 169 3.61 -34.74 -2.19
N SER A 170 3.41 -33.46 -2.46
CA SER A 170 3.69 -32.80 -3.74
C SER A 170 3.80 -31.30 -3.51
N PRO A 171 4.74 -30.59 -4.18
CA PRO A 171 4.81 -29.14 -4.11
C PRO A 171 3.46 -28.48 -4.46
N ILE A 172 3.06 -27.50 -3.64
CA ILE A 172 1.85 -26.69 -3.90
C ILE A 172 2.19 -25.71 -5.01
N SER A 173 1.54 -25.85 -6.17
CA SER A 173 1.90 -25.14 -7.41
C SER A 173 0.96 -24.01 -7.78
N SER A 174 -0.25 -23.97 -7.19
CA SER A 174 -1.28 -23.01 -7.55
C SER A 174 -1.94 -22.35 -6.34
N ALA A 175 -2.43 -21.12 -6.52
CA ALA A 175 -3.26 -20.44 -5.54
C ALA A 175 -4.56 -21.21 -5.24
N LYS A 176 -5.09 -21.92 -6.25
CA LYS A 176 -6.25 -22.78 -6.10
C LYS A 176 -6.01 -23.94 -5.14
N GLU A 177 -4.88 -24.65 -5.24
CA GLU A 177 -4.50 -25.71 -4.29
C GLU A 177 -4.33 -25.14 -2.87
N LEU A 178 -3.63 -24.02 -2.75
CA LEU A 178 -3.44 -23.33 -1.47
C LEU A 178 -4.79 -22.91 -0.86
N THR A 179 -5.74 -22.46 -1.67
CA THR A 179 -7.10 -22.12 -1.24
C THR A 179 -7.82 -23.33 -0.69
N GLN A 180 -7.72 -24.52 -1.33
CA GLN A 180 -8.34 -25.76 -0.83
C GLN A 180 -7.76 -26.17 0.52
N ILE A 181 -6.45 -26.00 0.72
CA ILE A 181 -5.81 -26.24 2.02
C ILE A 181 -6.40 -25.31 3.10
N ALA A 182 -6.57 -24.03 2.79
CA ALA A 182 -7.22 -23.10 3.73
C ALA A 182 -8.66 -23.52 4.07
N LEU A 183 -9.44 -23.92 3.07
CA LEU A 183 -10.84 -24.32 3.24
C LEU A 183 -10.99 -25.61 4.06
N SER A 184 -9.98 -26.50 4.06
CA SER A 184 -10.00 -27.74 4.86
C SER A 184 -9.82 -27.51 6.37
N VAL A 185 -9.20 -26.38 6.77
CA VAL A 185 -8.84 -26.14 8.18
C VAL A 185 -9.45 -24.88 8.78
N LEU A 186 -9.93 -23.94 7.94
CA LEU A 186 -10.50 -22.69 8.39
C LEU A 186 -12.04 -22.76 8.38
N PRO A 187 -12.73 -22.11 9.35
CA PRO A 187 -14.18 -22.08 9.38
C PRO A 187 -14.74 -21.34 8.16
N GLN A 188 -15.80 -21.90 7.59
CA GLN A 188 -16.56 -21.32 6.48
C GLN A 188 -17.77 -20.52 7.02
N GLY A 189 -18.32 -19.63 6.18
CA GLY A 189 -19.52 -18.85 6.52
C GLY A 189 -19.27 -17.51 7.19
N GLY A 190 -18.03 -17.04 7.24
CA GLY A 190 -17.67 -15.67 7.67
C GLY A 190 -18.03 -14.59 6.64
N LYS A 191 -17.84 -13.31 7.03
CA LYS A 191 -18.07 -12.14 6.14
C LYS A 191 -17.04 -12.03 4.99
N ILE A 192 -15.90 -12.67 5.13
CA ILE A 192 -14.81 -12.70 4.14
C ILE A 192 -14.50 -14.16 3.79
N HIS A 193 -13.93 -14.37 2.61
CA HIS A 193 -13.50 -15.69 2.17
C HIS A 193 -12.42 -16.24 3.15
N PRO A 194 -12.47 -17.53 3.58
CA PRO A 194 -11.57 -18.08 4.58
C PRO A 194 -10.08 -17.91 4.24
N ALA A 195 -9.70 -18.05 2.97
CA ALA A 195 -8.32 -17.90 2.53
C ALA A 195 -7.81 -16.45 2.52
N THR A 196 -8.67 -15.43 2.68
CA THR A 196 -8.27 -14.01 2.52
C THR A 196 -7.07 -13.62 3.38
N LEU A 197 -7.11 -13.95 4.67
CA LEU A 197 -6.05 -13.57 5.61
C LEU A 197 -4.75 -14.35 5.38
N MET A 198 -4.84 -15.60 4.96
CA MET A 198 -3.67 -16.39 4.58
C MET A 198 -3.00 -15.82 3.32
N PHE A 199 -3.77 -15.49 2.30
CA PHE A 199 -3.26 -14.85 1.08
C PHE A 199 -2.65 -13.48 1.38
N GLN A 200 -3.28 -12.68 2.24
CA GLN A 200 -2.72 -11.41 2.71
C GLN A 200 -1.35 -11.63 3.36
N ALA A 201 -1.22 -12.61 4.26
CA ALA A 201 0.04 -12.89 4.95
C ALA A 201 1.18 -13.24 3.98
N ILE A 202 0.91 -14.11 3.02
CA ILE A 202 1.89 -14.54 2.01
C ILE A 202 2.26 -13.37 1.10
N ARG A 203 1.28 -12.58 0.65
CA ARG A 203 1.48 -11.41 -0.20
C ARG A 203 2.36 -10.36 0.47
N ILE A 204 2.08 -10.04 1.74
CA ILE A 204 2.88 -9.11 2.54
C ILE A 204 4.33 -9.57 2.64
N GLU A 205 4.56 -10.87 2.89
CA GLU A 205 5.91 -11.44 2.96
C GLU A 205 6.63 -11.35 1.62
N VAL A 206 5.99 -11.80 0.52
CA VAL A 206 6.56 -11.81 -0.83
C VAL A 206 6.98 -10.42 -1.27
N ASN A 207 6.18 -9.40 -0.96
CA ASN A 207 6.36 -8.04 -1.47
C ASN A 207 6.96 -7.08 -0.44
N SER A 208 7.27 -7.55 0.78
CA SER A 208 7.79 -6.72 1.89
C SER A 208 6.92 -5.49 2.16
N GLU A 209 5.58 -5.62 2.04
CA GLU A 209 4.65 -4.49 1.98
C GLU A 209 4.74 -3.58 3.23
N LEU A 210 4.85 -4.16 4.43
CA LEU A 210 4.92 -3.37 5.66
C LEU A 210 6.25 -2.62 5.79
N GLN A 211 7.37 -3.25 5.40
CA GLN A 211 8.70 -2.63 5.38
C GLN A 211 8.77 -1.47 4.39
N GLU A 212 8.13 -1.62 3.23
CA GLU A 212 8.01 -0.54 2.25
C GLU A 212 7.25 0.66 2.82
N ILE A 213 6.11 0.43 3.51
CA ILE A 213 5.34 1.50 4.16
C ILE A 213 6.18 2.18 5.25
N GLU A 214 6.91 1.44 6.07
CA GLU A 214 7.82 2.00 7.07
C GLU A 214 8.90 2.87 6.42
N GLY A 215 9.53 2.37 5.35
CA GLY A 215 10.53 3.12 4.58
C GLY A 215 9.98 4.41 3.97
N LEU A 216 8.75 4.39 3.43
CA LEU A 216 8.07 5.61 2.97
C LEU A 216 7.88 6.61 4.11
N LEU A 217 7.36 6.15 5.25
CA LEU A 217 7.11 7.02 6.39
C LEU A 217 8.40 7.60 6.98
N ASP A 218 9.50 6.84 6.96
CA ASP A 218 10.83 7.31 7.36
C ASP A 218 11.38 8.35 6.38
N ALA A 219 11.23 8.13 5.08
CA ALA A 219 11.64 9.08 4.06
C ALA A 219 10.89 10.41 4.20
N LEU A 220 9.58 10.37 4.41
CA LEU A 220 8.75 11.56 4.63
C LEU A 220 9.16 12.31 5.91
N GLU A 221 9.43 11.60 7.02
CA GLU A 221 9.86 12.19 8.27
C GLU A 221 11.23 12.91 8.14
N ASN A 222 12.14 12.33 7.37
CA ASN A 222 13.51 12.82 7.23
C ASN A 222 13.68 13.96 6.21
N ARG A 223 12.78 14.12 5.24
CA ARG A 223 12.93 15.12 4.15
C ARG A 223 12.52 16.54 4.51
N HIS A 224 11.68 16.74 5.51
CA HIS A 224 11.24 18.07 6.01
C HIS A 224 10.69 19.04 4.94
N TYR A 225 9.75 18.59 4.12
CA TYR A 225 9.11 19.46 3.14
C TYR A 225 8.13 20.45 3.77
N LYS A 226 8.26 21.71 3.39
CA LYS A 226 7.35 22.78 3.83
C LYS A 226 5.98 22.64 3.18
N ASP A 227 4.94 22.67 3.98
CA ASP A 227 3.53 22.67 3.54
C ASP A 227 3.10 21.50 2.63
N GLU A 228 3.92 20.46 2.56
CA GLU A 228 3.64 19.24 1.80
C GLU A 228 2.43 18.51 2.35
N VAL A 229 1.58 18.02 1.45
CA VAL A 229 0.45 17.16 1.80
C VAL A 229 0.78 15.71 1.46
N VAL A 230 0.61 14.82 2.42
CA VAL A 230 0.76 13.38 2.25
C VAL A 230 -0.61 12.72 2.39
N SER A 231 -1.01 11.91 1.42
CA SER A 231 -2.28 11.17 1.41
C SER A 231 -2.01 9.69 1.19
N LEU A 232 -2.37 8.86 2.16
CA LEU A 232 -2.07 7.44 2.18
C LEU A 232 -3.37 6.63 2.29
N ILE A 233 -3.59 5.70 1.35
CA ILE A 233 -4.73 4.78 1.34
C ILE A 233 -4.25 3.41 1.80
N SER A 234 -4.92 2.85 2.80
CA SER A 234 -4.67 1.49 3.32
C SER A 234 -5.90 0.62 3.16
N PHE A 235 -5.72 -0.71 3.01
CA PHE A 235 -6.80 -1.68 2.79
C PHE A 235 -6.95 -2.67 3.92
N HIS A 236 -5.96 -2.82 4.79
CA HIS A 236 -6.04 -3.70 5.96
C HIS A 236 -5.51 -3.04 7.25
N SER A 237 -5.76 -3.73 8.37
CA SER A 237 -5.49 -3.23 9.72
C SER A 237 -4.02 -2.89 9.97
N LEU A 238 -3.08 -3.68 9.43
CA LEU A 238 -1.65 -3.50 9.66
C LEU A 238 -1.13 -2.22 8.99
N GLU A 239 -1.48 -1.99 7.72
CA GLU A 239 -1.14 -0.76 7.00
C GLU A 239 -1.70 0.47 7.71
N ASP A 240 -3.01 0.46 8.01
CA ASP A 240 -3.69 1.57 8.70
C ASP A 240 -3.06 1.86 10.07
N ARG A 241 -2.60 0.81 10.78
CA ARG A 241 -1.93 0.93 12.08
C ARG A 241 -0.59 1.65 11.97
N LEU A 242 0.24 1.30 10.97
CA LEU A 242 1.52 1.97 10.71
C LEU A 242 1.32 3.46 10.44
N VAL A 243 0.47 3.80 9.46
CA VAL A 243 0.16 5.18 9.09
C VAL A 243 -0.39 5.98 10.27
N LYS A 244 -1.41 5.44 10.95
CA LYS A 244 -2.05 6.07 12.11
C LYS A 244 -1.04 6.37 13.22
N ASN A 245 -0.17 5.40 13.55
CA ASN A 245 0.79 5.56 14.62
C ASN A 245 1.86 6.59 14.25
N ARG A 246 2.33 6.61 13.00
CA ARG A 246 3.30 7.58 12.51
C ARG A 246 2.69 9.00 12.52
N PHE A 247 1.50 9.21 11.99
CA PHE A 247 0.83 10.51 12.00
C PHE A 247 0.57 10.99 13.43
N LYS A 248 0.20 10.08 14.35
CA LYS A 248 0.08 10.40 15.78
C LYS A 248 1.42 10.83 16.39
N LYS A 249 2.54 10.20 16.01
CA LYS A 249 3.89 10.61 16.42
C LYS A 249 4.19 12.02 15.91
N TRP A 250 3.94 12.30 14.64
CA TRP A 250 4.21 13.58 13.98
C TRP A 250 3.40 14.76 14.52
N THR A 251 2.22 14.49 15.09
CA THR A 251 1.38 15.54 15.72
C THR A 251 1.73 15.79 17.21
N LYS A 252 2.68 15.04 17.77
CA LYS A 252 3.04 15.20 19.18
C LYS A 252 3.89 16.44 19.41
N LYS A 253 3.34 17.39 20.18
CA LYS A 253 4.08 18.57 20.66
C LYS A 253 5.11 18.22 21.72
N CYS A 254 4.78 17.30 22.62
CA CYS A 254 5.67 16.85 23.69
C CYS A 254 6.23 15.48 23.38
N ILE A 255 7.56 15.36 23.39
CA ILE A 255 8.32 14.10 23.13
C ILE A 255 9.01 13.57 24.40
N CYS A 256 8.79 14.18 25.56
CA CYS A 256 9.27 13.66 26.82
C CYS A 256 8.70 12.29 27.13
N ASP A 257 9.43 11.51 27.92
CA ASP A 257 8.95 10.24 28.44
C ASP A 257 7.60 10.44 29.18
N SER A 258 6.70 9.44 29.07
CA SER A 258 5.38 9.50 29.71
C SER A 258 5.44 9.55 31.24
N HIS A 259 6.55 9.14 31.85
CA HIS A 259 6.81 9.16 33.27
C HIS A 259 7.60 10.41 33.74
N ALA A 260 7.94 11.31 32.79
CA ALA A 260 8.68 12.54 33.16
C ALA A 260 7.83 13.42 34.07
N ILE A 261 8.36 13.75 35.27
CA ILE A 261 7.70 14.60 36.25
C ILE A 261 7.51 16.03 35.72
N ARG A 262 8.42 16.48 34.85
CA ARG A 262 8.38 17.83 34.26
C ARG A 262 8.74 17.77 32.79
N CYS A 263 8.00 18.51 31.95
CA CYS A 263 8.30 18.65 30.54
C CYS A 263 9.58 19.48 30.33
N THR A 264 10.54 18.93 29.56
CA THR A 264 11.81 19.57 29.21
C THR A 264 11.99 19.84 27.72
N CYS A 265 11.03 19.44 26.86
CA CYS A 265 11.14 19.45 25.40
C CYS A 265 10.49 20.66 24.73
N SER A 266 10.37 21.81 25.34
CA SER A 266 9.73 23.04 24.80
C SER A 266 8.29 22.92 24.30
N ARG A 267 7.76 21.70 24.05
CA ARG A 267 6.44 21.41 23.48
C ARG A 267 6.22 21.96 22.06
N ASP A 268 7.25 21.99 21.25
CA ASP A 268 7.23 22.46 19.86
C ASP A 268 7.84 21.41 18.92
N ASN A 269 7.45 20.16 19.11
CA ASN A 269 8.04 19.04 18.37
C ASN A 269 7.11 18.44 17.31
N ASP A 270 5.90 18.96 17.16
CA ASP A 270 5.03 18.53 16.07
C ASP A 270 5.57 19.03 14.73
N ILE A 271 5.58 18.12 13.76
CA ILE A 271 6.06 18.43 12.39
C ILE A 271 4.92 18.72 11.42
N GLY A 272 3.68 18.70 11.90
CA GLY A 272 2.51 18.98 11.08
C GLY A 272 1.20 18.58 11.76
N LYS A 273 0.15 18.53 10.95
CA LYS A 273 -1.20 18.18 11.40
C LYS A 273 -1.85 17.13 10.50
N ALA A 274 -2.59 16.20 11.09
CA ALA A 274 -3.51 15.34 10.36
C ALA A 274 -4.69 16.17 9.84
N LEU A 275 -5.08 15.99 8.57
CA LEU A 275 -6.18 16.72 7.96
C LEU A 275 -7.55 16.25 8.44
N SER A 276 -7.62 15.03 9.02
CA SER A 276 -8.81 14.48 9.66
C SER A 276 -8.45 13.63 10.87
N SER A 277 -9.31 13.59 11.88
CA SER A 277 -9.11 12.76 13.08
C SER A 277 -9.40 11.28 12.82
N LYS A 278 -10.31 10.98 11.89
CA LYS A 278 -10.69 9.63 11.46
C LYS A 278 -10.28 9.41 10.01
N PRO A 279 -10.03 8.16 9.59
CA PRO A 279 -9.80 7.89 8.17
C PRO A 279 -11.07 8.22 7.38
N ILE A 280 -10.89 8.72 6.15
CA ILE A 280 -11.97 8.83 5.18
C ILE A 280 -12.16 7.46 4.55
N VAL A 281 -13.41 7.04 4.38
CA VAL A 281 -13.78 5.75 3.80
C VAL A 281 -14.72 5.97 2.62
N ALA A 282 -14.83 4.96 1.75
CA ALA A 282 -15.67 5.04 0.56
C ALA A 282 -17.14 5.30 0.90
N SER A 283 -17.77 6.18 0.12
CA SER A 283 -19.19 6.47 0.20
C SER A 283 -20.04 5.26 -0.26
N LYS A 284 -21.33 5.26 0.07
CA LYS A 284 -22.24 4.23 -0.42
C LYS A 284 -22.35 4.21 -1.94
N GLU A 285 -22.22 5.37 -2.57
CA GLU A 285 -22.24 5.56 -4.01
C GLU A 285 -21.00 4.94 -4.65
N GLU A 286 -19.82 5.21 -4.09
CA GLU A 286 -18.57 4.62 -4.56
C GLU A 286 -18.58 3.10 -4.42
N LEU A 287 -19.07 2.56 -3.29
CA LEU A 287 -19.15 1.12 -3.07
C LEU A 287 -20.01 0.38 -4.10
N LYS A 288 -21.02 1.04 -4.68
CA LYS A 288 -21.84 0.46 -5.74
C LYS A 288 -21.10 0.32 -7.06
N ILE A 289 -20.24 1.28 -7.39
CA ILE A 289 -19.50 1.33 -8.66
C ILE A 289 -18.08 0.74 -8.55
N ASN A 290 -17.49 0.78 -7.36
CA ASN A 290 -16.16 0.25 -7.06
C ASN A 290 -16.16 -0.56 -5.74
N PRO A 291 -16.63 -1.82 -5.73
CA PRO A 291 -16.64 -2.65 -4.51
C PRO A 291 -15.28 -2.87 -3.87
N ARG A 292 -14.18 -2.68 -4.62
CA ARG A 292 -12.79 -2.80 -4.12
C ARG A 292 -12.42 -1.71 -3.12
N SER A 293 -13.13 -0.57 -3.12
CA SER A 293 -12.95 0.50 -2.13
C SER A 293 -13.50 0.18 -0.74
N ARG A 294 -14.19 -0.97 -0.55
CA ARG A 294 -14.86 -1.33 0.72
C ARG A 294 -13.97 -1.27 1.95
N SER A 295 -12.72 -1.68 1.83
CA SER A 295 -11.76 -1.72 2.94
C SER A 295 -10.83 -0.50 2.97
N ALA A 296 -10.93 0.37 1.97
CA ALA A 296 -10.05 1.53 1.82
C ALA A 296 -10.22 2.54 2.96
N LYS A 297 -9.10 3.05 3.45
CA LYS A 297 -9.02 4.09 4.47
C LYS A 297 -7.99 5.11 4.05
N LEU A 298 -8.44 6.30 3.69
CA LEU A 298 -7.56 7.42 3.38
C LEU A 298 -7.23 8.19 4.66
N ARG A 299 -5.94 8.42 4.89
CA ARG A 299 -5.41 9.35 5.89
C ARG A 299 -4.54 10.38 5.23
N SER A 300 -4.74 11.65 5.57
CA SER A 300 -3.96 12.76 5.03
C SER A 300 -3.32 13.57 6.14
N PHE A 301 -2.10 14.05 5.87
CA PHE A 301 -1.28 14.83 6.77
C PHE A 301 -0.69 16.02 6.02
N ARG A 302 -0.59 17.18 6.67
CA ARG A 302 0.10 18.35 6.11
C ARG A 302 1.26 18.72 7.03
N PHE A 303 2.47 18.78 6.48
CA PHE A 303 3.66 19.22 7.18
C PHE A 303 3.62 20.72 7.46
N ASN A 304 4.34 21.20 8.50
CA ASN A 304 4.37 22.61 8.87
C ASN A 304 5.15 23.43 7.83
N ALA A 305 4.64 24.63 7.50
CA ALA A 305 5.28 25.55 6.54
C ALA A 305 6.62 26.14 7.04
N ASN A 306 6.86 26.14 8.35
CA ASN A 306 7.98 26.84 8.99
C ASN A 306 9.15 25.93 9.45
N ARG A 307 9.24 24.71 8.91
CA ARG A 307 10.36 23.80 9.22
C ARG A 307 11.24 23.52 8.05
#